data_3f4116a19afa3f54a38a4acf21a1a515
#
_entry.id   3f4116a19afa3f54a38a4acf21a1a515
#
_cell.length_a   1.000
_cell.length_b   1.000
_cell.length_c   1.000
_cell.angle_alpha   90.00
_cell.angle_beta   90.00
_cell.angle_gamma   90.00
#
_symmetry.space_group_name_H-M   'P 1'
#
loop_
_entity.id
_entity.type
_entity.pdbx_description
1 polymer ?
#
loop_
_entity_poly.entity_id
_entity_poly.type
_entity_poly.pdbx_seq_one_letter_code
_entity_poly.pdbx_strand_id
1 'polypeptide(L)'
;MILWSIGNEIEWTYPYYWASSKDNKGFNGLIHTGDPETDNKSILKEFNRLSGGKDDLAETAAVLAGWVKDVDTTRPVSSGVVVPSVSRLSGYTDVLDVVGYNYKDKYYEIDHKLYPYQPIIGSENVGQLFEWTAVADKKYIAGIFVWTGFDYLGENGPWPARGGDCSFFDFVGNKTARGHFFECLWKDTPKTHIVTIPEKESEFKMDADGSFTYTPRPGWIRRWEWYDTRDKWKYRRDEDILVQVYTNAPEVELFLNGKSLGTKKRSDFMEHNILMWKVAYKEGTLLAVGKDGDRILSKDTLSTSGKPCRLALNCDRKTATDNGYDLIHVEVSIEDKKGNTVV
;
A
#
# COMPACT_ATOMS: atom_id res chain seq x y z
N MET A 1 10.41 -7.89 17.10
CA MET A 1 8.96 -7.82 17.42
C MET A 1 8.68 -6.54 18.16
N ILE A 2 7.66 -5.77 17.72
CA ILE A 2 7.32 -4.44 18.26
C ILE A 2 6.16 -4.55 19.25
N LEU A 3 5.17 -5.39 18.95
CA LEU A 3 3.98 -5.61 19.74
C LEU A 3 3.47 -7.05 19.57
N TRP A 4 2.58 -7.46 20.48
CA TRP A 4 1.85 -8.72 20.39
C TRP A 4 0.45 -8.47 19.85
N SER A 5 -0.01 -9.27 18.90
CA SER A 5 -1.41 -9.27 18.46
C SER A 5 -2.13 -10.49 19.04
N ILE A 6 -3.26 -10.25 19.72
CA ILE A 6 -4.08 -11.33 20.30
C ILE A 6 -5.21 -11.77 19.35
N GLY A 7 -5.38 -11.10 18.23
CA GLY A 7 -6.38 -11.47 17.24
C GLY A 7 -6.30 -10.60 15.98
N ASN A 8 -6.82 -11.12 14.87
CA ASN A 8 -6.99 -10.40 13.62
C ASN A 8 -8.40 -10.61 13.10
N GLU A 9 -9.18 -9.52 12.96
CA GLU A 9 -10.53 -9.52 12.39
C GLU A 9 -11.50 -10.55 13.02
N ILE A 10 -11.30 -10.85 14.29
CA ILE A 10 -12.06 -11.91 14.99
C ILE A 10 -13.52 -11.55 15.22
N GLU A 11 -13.91 -10.29 15.07
CA GLU A 11 -15.29 -9.82 15.11
C GLU A 11 -16.17 -10.46 14.01
N TRP A 12 -15.58 -10.94 12.91
CA TRP A 12 -16.30 -11.65 11.85
C TRP A 12 -17.07 -12.86 12.35
N THR A 13 -16.63 -13.48 13.42
CA THR A 13 -17.28 -14.66 14.01
C THR A 13 -18.50 -14.32 14.86
N TYR A 14 -18.72 -13.03 15.15
CA TYR A 14 -19.80 -12.57 16.02
C TYR A 14 -20.82 -11.72 15.24
N PRO A 15 -21.94 -12.31 14.76
CA PRO A 15 -22.91 -11.61 13.92
C PRO A 15 -23.47 -10.32 14.51
N TYR A 16 -23.61 -10.23 15.84
CA TYR A 16 -24.14 -9.07 16.50
C TYR A 16 -23.18 -7.85 16.48
N TYR A 17 -21.87 -8.06 16.29
CA TYR A 17 -20.92 -6.97 16.06
C TYR A 17 -21.25 -6.23 14.77
N TRP A 18 -21.52 -7.00 13.70
CA TRP A 18 -21.84 -6.45 12.39
C TRP A 18 -23.26 -5.89 12.32
N ALA A 19 -24.23 -6.58 12.92
CA ALA A 19 -25.63 -6.16 12.89
C ALA A 19 -25.87 -4.84 13.67
N SER A 20 -25.12 -4.60 14.73
CA SER A 20 -25.20 -3.36 15.52
C SER A 20 -24.38 -2.22 14.96
N SER A 21 -23.36 -2.53 14.14
CA SER A 21 -22.46 -1.54 13.57
C SER A 21 -23.05 -0.84 12.35
N LYS A 22 -22.81 0.45 12.22
CA LYS A 22 -23.06 1.20 10.98
C LYS A 22 -22.15 0.78 9.82
N ASP A 23 -21.07 0.05 10.11
CA ASP A 23 -20.20 -0.59 9.13
C ASP A 23 -20.92 -1.68 8.33
N ASN A 24 -22.07 -2.17 8.81
CA ASN A 24 -22.92 -3.15 8.14
C ASN A 24 -23.40 -2.71 6.73
N LYS A 25 -23.18 -1.49 6.35
CA LYS A 25 -23.50 -0.96 4.99
C LYS A 25 -22.35 -1.14 3.99
N GLY A 26 -21.41 -2.04 4.27
CA GLY A 26 -20.29 -2.38 3.41
C GLY A 26 -18.96 -1.74 3.86
N PHE A 27 -17.85 -2.26 3.37
CA PHE A 27 -16.47 -1.88 3.68
C PHE A 27 -16.16 -0.38 3.58
N ASN A 28 -17.02 0.38 2.90
CA ASN A 28 -16.90 1.82 2.71
C ASN A 28 -17.84 2.64 3.60
N GLY A 29 -18.56 2.02 4.50
CA GLY A 29 -19.84 2.55 4.94
C GLY A 29 -19.90 3.06 6.35
N LEU A 30 -18.89 3.72 6.91
CA LEU A 30 -19.19 4.47 8.08
C LEU A 30 -19.80 5.81 7.75
N ILE A 31 -21.08 5.89 7.96
CA ILE A 31 -21.75 7.17 8.01
C ILE A 31 -21.88 7.51 9.50
N HIS A 32 -20.94 8.28 10.01
CA HIS A 32 -21.19 9.03 11.22
C HIS A 32 -22.27 10.08 10.90
N THR A 33 -23.21 10.23 11.80
CA THR A 33 -24.23 11.30 11.71
C THR A 33 -23.61 12.67 11.98
N GLY A 34 -22.32 12.70 12.36
CA GLY A 34 -21.62 13.91 12.78
C GLY A 34 -21.66 14.13 14.30
N ASP A 35 -22.39 13.29 15.04
CA ASP A 35 -22.43 13.26 16.51
C ASP A 35 -22.02 11.88 17.02
N PRO A 36 -20.73 11.69 17.32
CA PRO A 36 -20.21 10.39 17.79
C PRO A 36 -20.88 9.89 19.06
N GLU A 37 -21.29 10.78 19.97
CA GLU A 37 -21.92 10.38 21.23
C GLU A 37 -23.30 9.76 21.01
N THR A 38 -24.12 10.39 20.18
CA THR A 38 -25.45 9.86 19.80
C THR A 38 -25.32 8.57 19.02
N ASP A 39 -24.37 8.51 18.10
CA ASP A 39 -24.09 7.32 17.31
C ASP A 39 -23.66 6.14 18.22
N ASN A 40 -22.76 6.38 19.15
CA ASN A 40 -22.27 5.37 20.07
C ASN A 40 -23.38 4.85 20.99
N LYS A 41 -24.23 5.71 21.54
CA LYS A 41 -25.37 5.29 22.38
C LYS A 41 -26.33 4.35 21.62
N SER A 42 -26.65 4.68 20.37
CA SER A 42 -27.54 3.85 19.55
C SER A 42 -26.89 2.51 19.18
N ILE A 43 -25.60 2.51 18.85
CA ILE A 43 -24.84 1.30 18.53
C ILE A 43 -24.78 0.38 19.76
N LEU A 44 -24.41 0.92 20.92
CA LEU A 44 -24.34 0.15 22.17
C LEU A 44 -25.70 -0.46 22.57
N LYS A 45 -26.77 0.32 22.42
CA LYS A 45 -28.13 -0.19 22.68
C LYS A 45 -28.48 -1.37 21.77
N GLU A 46 -28.15 -1.27 20.49
CA GLU A 46 -28.43 -2.34 19.53
C GLU A 46 -27.53 -3.55 19.77
N PHE A 47 -26.25 -3.34 20.05
CA PHE A 47 -25.33 -4.40 20.45
C PHE A 47 -25.84 -5.19 21.64
N ASN A 48 -26.22 -4.51 22.74
CA ASN A 48 -26.74 -5.15 23.93
C ASN A 48 -28.06 -5.91 23.66
N ARG A 49 -28.92 -5.37 22.81
CA ARG A 49 -30.15 -6.04 22.39
C ARG A 49 -29.90 -7.35 21.63
N LEU A 50 -28.91 -7.37 20.74
CA LEU A 50 -28.58 -8.51 19.89
C LEU A 50 -27.72 -9.55 20.61
N SER A 51 -26.78 -9.11 21.45
CA SER A 51 -25.89 -9.99 22.21
C SER A 51 -26.52 -10.56 23.49
N GLY A 52 -27.66 -9.99 23.91
CA GLY A 52 -28.27 -10.33 25.20
C GLY A 52 -27.45 -9.82 26.41
N GLY A 53 -26.60 -8.83 26.21
CA GLY A 53 -25.72 -8.27 27.22
C GLY A 53 -24.46 -9.09 27.51
N LYS A 54 -24.13 -10.06 26.64
CA LYS A 54 -22.90 -10.84 26.73
C LYS A 54 -21.91 -10.38 25.66
N ASP A 55 -20.64 -10.37 26.05
CA ASP A 55 -19.54 -10.11 25.12
C ASP A 55 -18.40 -11.12 25.33
N ASP A 56 -18.60 -12.33 24.83
CA ASP A 56 -17.62 -13.41 24.92
C ASP A 56 -16.28 -13.03 24.27
N LEU A 57 -16.30 -12.10 23.29
CA LEU A 57 -15.08 -11.63 22.63
C LEU A 57 -14.25 -10.74 23.56
N ALA A 58 -14.87 -9.79 24.25
CA ALA A 58 -14.16 -8.94 25.21
C ALA A 58 -13.61 -9.76 26.38
N GLU A 59 -14.38 -10.73 26.89
CA GLU A 59 -13.92 -11.66 27.93
C GLU A 59 -12.74 -12.49 27.49
N THR A 60 -12.79 -13.06 26.28
CA THR A 60 -11.68 -13.83 25.68
C THR A 60 -10.45 -12.96 25.48
N ALA A 61 -10.62 -11.74 24.98
CA ALA A 61 -9.51 -10.80 24.78
C ALA A 61 -8.81 -10.45 26.10
N ALA A 62 -9.57 -10.27 27.17
CA ALA A 62 -9.01 -10.01 28.52
C ALA A 62 -8.13 -11.17 29.00
N VAL A 63 -8.57 -12.40 28.78
CA VAL A 63 -7.79 -13.61 29.13
C VAL A 63 -6.50 -13.69 28.30
N LEU A 64 -6.61 -13.50 26.97
CA LEU A 64 -5.45 -13.57 26.07
C LEU A 64 -4.43 -12.45 26.35
N ALA A 65 -4.89 -11.24 26.58
CA ALA A 65 -4.02 -10.13 26.95
C ALA A 65 -3.31 -10.39 28.30
N GLY A 66 -4.02 -10.98 29.28
CA GLY A 66 -3.45 -11.41 30.53
C GLY A 66 -2.30 -12.42 30.34
N TRP A 67 -2.54 -13.48 29.56
CA TRP A 67 -1.50 -14.49 29.29
C TRP A 67 -0.28 -13.90 28.57
N VAL A 68 -0.46 -12.98 27.65
CA VAL A 68 0.68 -12.29 27.03
C VAL A 68 1.47 -11.52 28.07
N LYS A 69 0.80 -10.78 28.96
CA LYS A 69 1.47 -9.96 29.98
C LYS A 69 2.11 -10.78 31.09
N ASP A 70 1.64 -11.98 31.34
CA ASP A 70 2.29 -12.92 32.26
C ASP A 70 3.67 -13.40 31.74
N VAL A 71 3.86 -13.41 30.41
CA VAL A 71 5.08 -13.85 29.76
C VAL A 71 5.97 -12.68 29.33
N ASP A 72 5.39 -11.61 28.79
CA ASP A 72 6.12 -10.44 28.29
C ASP A 72 5.45 -9.13 28.70
N THR A 73 6.00 -8.50 29.72
CA THR A 73 5.57 -7.18 30.21
C THR A 73 6.18 -6.00 29.45
N THR A 74 7.09 -6.27 28.50
CA THR A 74 7.90 -5.22 27.86
C THR A 74 7.29 -4.72 26.54
N ARG A 75 6.38 -5.49 25.94
CA ARG A 75 5.76 -5.15 24.67
C ARG A 75 4.27 -4.91 24.80
N PRO A 76 3.72 -3.94 24.04
CA PRO A 76 2.28 -3.69 24.05
C PRO A 76 1.49 -4.82 23.41
N VAL A 77 0.24 -4.98 23.87
CA VAL A 77 -0.75 -5.88 23.31
C VAL A 77 -1.66 -5.10 22.36
N SER A 78 -1.95 -5.69 21.20
CA SER A 78 -2.81 -5.12 20.16
C SER A 78 -3.75 -6.19 19.58
N SER A 79 -4.65 -5.77 18.72
CA SER A 79 -5.46 -6.62 17.86
C SER A 79 -5.83 -5.87 16.58
N GLY A 80 -6.02 -6.59 15.47
CA GLY A 80 -6.54 -6.03 14.23
C GLY A 80 -8.05 -5.97 14.25
N VAL A 81 -8.61 -4.77 14.46
CA VAL A 81 -10.05 -4.51 14.64
C VAL A 81 -10.69 -4.09 13.33
N VAL A 82 -11.82 -4.71 12.96
CA VAL A 82 -12.59 -4.39 11.73
C VAL A 82 -13.95 -3.77 12.00
N VAL A 83 -14.44 -3.80 13.25
CA VAL A 83 -15.71 -3.18 13.66
C VAL A 83 -15.47 -2.18 14.81
N PRO A 84 -14.73 -1.07 14.55
CA PRO A 84 -14.22 -0.19 15.60
C PRO A 84 -15.30 0.32 16.56
N SER A 85 -16.44 0.78 16.03
CA SER A 85 -17.51 1.36 16.83
C SER A 85 -18.05 0.39 17.89
N VAL A 86 -18.27 -0.88 17.53
CA VAL A 86 -18.75 -1.89 18.47
C VAL A 86 -17.63 -2.37 19.37
N SER A 87 -16.45 -2.63 18.83
CA SER A 87 -15.29 -3.10 19.58
C SER A 87 -14.87 -2.13 20.69
N ARG A 88 -15.06 -0.81 20.45
CA ARG A 88 -14.87 0.23 21.48
C ARG A 88 -15.91 0.16 22.58
N LEU A 89 -17.18 -0.01 22.20
CA LEU A 89 -18.31 0.08 23.14
C LEU A 89 -18.56 -1.21 23.91
N SER A 90 -18.15 -2.35 23.39
CA SER A 90 -18.27 -3.65 24.02
C SER A 90 -17.22 -3.92 25.09
N GLY A 91 -16.14 -3.13 25.12
CA GLY A 91 -14.99 -3.36 25.99
C GLY A 91 -13.88 -4.21 25.36
N TYR A 92 -14.05 -4.68 24.13
CA TYR A 92 -13.02 -5.48 23.46
C TYR A 92 -11.68 -4.73 23.33
N THR A 93 -11.72 -3.44 23.05
CA THR A 93 -10.50 -2.63 22.93
C THR A 93 -9.93 -2.16 24.26
N ASP A 94 -10.63 -2.32 25.38
CA ASP A 94 -10.20 -1.81 26.70
C ASP A 94 -8.97 -2.54 27.24
N VAL A 95 -8.76 -3.78 26.81
CA VAL A 95 -7.61 -4.61 27.20
C VAL A 95 -6.38 -4.42 26.32
N LEU A 96 -6.49 -3.64 25.25
CA LEU A 96 -5.41 -3.38 24.31
C LEU A 96 -4.59 -2.17 24.74
N ASP A 97 -3.28 -2.31 24.75
CA ASP A 97 -2.37 -1.17 24.94
C ASP A 97 -2.32 -0.26 23.72
N VAL A 98 -2.47 -0.86 22.51
CA VAL A 98 -2.52 -0.17 21.23
C VAL A 98 -3.65 -0.76 20.41
N VAL A 99 -4.56 0.07 19.91
CA VAL A 99 -5.64 -0.42 19.05
C VAL A 99 -5.19 -0.43 17.59
N GLY A 100 -5.24 -1.61 16.98
CA GLY A 100 -5.00 -1.80 15.56
C GLY A 100 -6.29 -1.71 14.76
N TYR A 101 -6.28 -0.98 13.66
CA TYR A 101 -7.42 -0.90 12.75
C TYR A 101 -7.08 -1.49 11.39
N ASN A 102 -7.89 -2.47 10.96
CA ASN A 102 -7.79 -3.04 9.62
C ASN A 102 -8.71 -2.27 8.68
N TYR A 103 -8.12 -1.51 7.71
CA TYR A 103 -8.84 -0.75 6.66
C TYR A 103 -9.86 0.27 7.18
N LYS A 104 -9.58 0.88 8.33
CA LYS A 104 -10.51 1.79 9.04
C LYS A 104 -9.89 3.16 9.33
N ASP A 105 -9.14 3.71 8.39
CA ASP A 105 -8.49 5.02 8.47
C ASP A 105 -9.43 6.15 8.88
N LYS A 106 -10.71 6.07 8.51
CA LYS A 106 -11.75 7.05 8.86
C LYS A 106 -12.06 7.14 10.34
N TYR A 107 -11.73 6.10 11.12
CA TYR A 107 -11.94 6.10 12.56
C TYR A 107 -10.82 6.77 13.35
N TYR A 108 -9.63 6.92 12.77
CA TYR A 108 -8.46 7.38 13.51
C TYR A 108 -8.69 8.69 14.25
N GLU A 109 -9.22 9.71 13.55
CA GLU A 109 -9.46 11.01 14.16
C GLU A 109 -10.59 11.00 15.19
N ILE A 110 -11.66 10.26 14.91
CA ILE A 110 -12.83 10.17 15.75
C ILE A 110 -12.48 9.49 17.07
N ASP A 111 -11.84 8.35 16.98
CA ASP A 111 -11.48 7.56 18.15
C ASP A 111 -10.37 8.21 18.96
N HIS A 112 -9.43 8.91 18.32
CA HIS A 112 -8.46 9.70 19.06
C HIS A 112 -9.12 10.83 19.89
N LYS A 113 -10.17 11.46 19.40
CA LYS A 113 -10.92 12.47 20.16
C LYS A 113 -11.66 11.87 21.35
N LEU A 114 -12.21 10.66 21.19
CA LEU A 114 -12.95 9.96 22.25
C LEU A 114 -12.03 9.25 23.26
N TYR A 115 -10.89 8.74 22.77
CA TYR A 115 -9.93 7.93 23.54
C TYR A 115 -8.49 8.48 23.38
N PRO A 116 -8.22 9.72 23.84
CA PRO A 116 -6.98 10.44 23.51
C PRO A 116 -5.71 9.81 24.09
N TYR A 117 -5.85 8.95 25.10
CA TYR A 117 -4.71 8.29 25.75
C TYR A 117 -4.38 6.92 25.17
N GLN A 118 -5.19 6.39 24.28
CA GLN A 118 -4.95 5.08 23.67
C GLN A 118 -4.30 5.25 22.30
N PRO A 119 -3.06 4.77 22.11
CA PRO A 119 -2.38 4.82 20.80
C PRO A 119 -3.13 4.00 19.75
N ILE A 120 -3.04 4.48 18.51
CA ILE A 120 -3.66 3.85 17.34
C ILE A 120 -2.57 3.44 16.35
N ILE A 121 -2.77 2.30 15.68
CA ILE A 121 -2.03 1.88 14.50
C ILE A 121 -3.01 1.43 13.40
N GLY A 122 -2.61 1.58 12.15
CA GLY A 122 -3.23 0.84 11.04
C GLY A 122 -2.62 -0.55 11.00
N SER A 123 -3.28 -1.54 11.63
CA SER A 123 -2.75 -2.90 11.71
C SER A 123 -2.83 -3.66 10.41
N GLU A 124 -3.72 -3.24 9.51
CA GLU A 124 -3.81 -3.73 8.14
C GLU A 124 -4.39 -2.65 7.22
N ASN A 125 -3.67 -2.34 6.16
CA ASN A 125 -3.98 -1.22 5.28
C ASN A 125 -3.82 -1.62 3.82
N VAL A 126 -4.61 -1.05 2.91
CA VAL A 126 -4.32 -1.16 1.49
C VAL A 126 -3.10 -0.29 1.14
N GLY A 127 -2.26 -0.71 0.24
CA GLY A 127 -1.11 0.07 -0.18
C GLY A 127 -1.52 1.20 -1.14
N GLN A 128 -2.29 2.18 -0.66
CA GLN A 128 -2.75 3.32 -1.43
C GLN A 128 -2.35 4.64 -0.76
N LEU A 129 -2.20 5.70 -1.55
CA LEU A 129 -1.74 7.01 -1.06
C LEU A 129 -2.64 7.57 0.04
N PHE A 130 -3.97 7.38 -0.05
CA PHE A 130 -4.91 7.95 0.93
C PHE A 130 -4.70 7.40 2.34
N GLU A 131 -4.32 6.12 2.50
CA GLU A 131 -4.02 5.56 3.82
C GLU A 131 -2.66 6.03 4.35
N TRP A 132 -1.69 6.27 3.47
CA TRP A 132 -0.46 6.96 3.86
C TRP A 132 -0.74 8.36 4.38
N THR A 133 -1.52 9.16 3.64
CA THR A 133 -1.85 10.54 4.06
C THR A 133 -2.72 10.59 5.31
N ALA A 134 -3.50 9.54 5.57
CA ALA A 134 -4.28 9.42 6.80
C ALA A 134 -3.40 9.34 8.06
N VAL A 135 -2.13 8.99 7.95
CA VAL A 135 -1.23 8.78 9.10
C VAL A 135 0.00 9.68 9.10
N ALA A 136 0.51 10.10 7.94
CA ALA A 136 1.84 10.70 7.80
C ALA A 136 2.10 11.91 8.71
N ASP A 137 1.10 12.75 8.94
CA ASP A 137 1.22 13.98 9.75
C ASP A 137 0.54 13.86 11.13
N LYS A 138 0.05 12.67 11.51
CA LYS A 138 -0.71 12.48 12.74
C LYS A 138 0.14 11.85 13.84
N LYS A 139 0.55 12.65 14.81
CA LYS A 139 1.43 12.23 15.92
C LYS A 139 0.82 11.17 16.84
N TYR A 140 -0.50 11.01 16.84
CA TYR A 140 -1.21 10.04 17.67
C TYR A 140 -1.37 8.67 17.01
N ILE A 141 -0.93 8.53 15.75
CA ILE A 141 -0.89 7.24 15.04
C ILE A 141 0.56 6.79 14.96
N ALA A 142 0.84 5.63 15.54
CA ALA A 142 2.21 5.11 15.60
C ALA A 142 2.75 4.63 14.25
N GLY A 143 1.86 4.27 13.30
CA GLY A 143 2.21 3.83 11.95
C GLY A 143 1.13 2.99 11.30
N ILE A 144 1.47 2.47 10.12
CA ILE A 144 0.63 1.54 9.36
C ILE A 144 1.40 0.28 9.00
N PHE A 145 0.68 -0.83 8.92
CA PHE A 145 1.14 -2.08 8.33
C PHE A 145 0.33 -2.32 7.05
N VAL A 146 1.02 -2.47 5.94
CA VAL A 146 0.36 -2.64 4.65
C VAL A 146 0.17 -4.12 4.33
N TRP A 147 -1.00 -4.49 3.91
CA TRP A 147 -1.30 -5.77 3.33
C TRP A 147 -1.07 -5.70 1.81
N THR A 148 0.07 -6.25 1.28
CA THR A 148 1.06 -6.99 2.07
C THR A 148 2.48 -6.67 1.62
N GLY A 149 3.47 -7.09 2.40
CA GLY A 149 4.89 -6.88 2.08
C GLY A 149 5.33 -7.70 0.88
N PHE A 150 5.10 -9.03 0.91
CA PHE A 150 5.39 -9.96 -0.19
C PHE A 150 4.12 -10.56 -0.75
N ASP A 151 4.13 -10.86 -2.04
CA ASP A 151 3.02 -11.54 -2.68
C ASP A 151 2.88 -12.99 -2.19
N TYR A 152 1.67 -13.55 -2.29
CA TYR A 152 1.36 -14.88 -1.76
C TYR A 152 0.22 -15.54 -2.55
N LEU A 153 0.09 -16.87 -2.43
CA LEU A 153 -0.87 -17.66 -3.21
C LEU A 153 -2.22 -17.88 -2.52
N GLY A 154 -2.30 -17.67 -1.20
CA GLY A 154 -3.42 -18.17 -0.39
C GLY A 154 -4.82 -17.71 -0.82
N GLU A 155 -5.04 -16.41 -1.04
CA GLU A 155 -6.36 -15.81 -1.30
C GLU A 155 -6.53 -15.33 -2.74
N ASN A 156 -5.64 -15.74 -3.64
CA ASN A 156 -5.53 -15.20 -5.00
C ASN A 156 -6.39 -15.88 -6.06
N GLY A 157 -7.40 -16.63 -5.64
CA GLY A 157 -8.29 -17.30 -6.56
C GLY A 157 -7.73 -18.62 -7.14
N PRO A 158 -8.47 -19.26 -8.08
CA PRO A 158 -8.07 -20.54 -8.63
C PRO A 158 -6.87 -20.42 -9.56
N TRP A 159 -6.13 -21.52 -9.71
CA TRP A 159 -5.10 -21.64 -10.73
C TRP A 159 -5.62 -21.20 -12.11
N PRO A 160 -4.88 -20.41 -12.88
CA PRO A 160 -3.43 -20.07 -12.77
C PRO A 160 -3.12 -18.71 -12.09
N ALA A 161 -3.91 -18.24 -11.15
CA ALA A 161 -3.59 -17.03 -10.41
C ALA A 161 -2.21 -17.15 -9.74
N ARG A 162 -1.42 -16.06 -9.81
CA ARG A 162 -0.02 -16.03 -9.37
C ARG A 162 0.28 -14.91 -8.39
N GLY A 163 -0.68 -14.50 -7.63
CA GLY A 163 -0.51 -13.42 -6.69
C GLY A 163 -1.67 -12.43 -6.71
N GLY A 164 -1.76 -11.58 -5.70
CA GLY A 164 -2.87 -10.66 -5.49
C GLY A 164 -2.62 -9.25 -6.01
N ASP A 165 -1.44 -8.95 -6.60
CA ASP A 165 -1.00 -7.61 -7.02
C ASP A 165 -1.14 -6.55 -5.93
N CYS A 166 -1.12 -6.98 -4.67
CA CYS A 166 -1.31 -6.12 -3.49
C CYS A 166 -0.03 -5.89 -2.69
N SER A 167 1.10 -6.43 -3.15
CA SER A 167 2.36 -6.46 -2.41
C SER A 167 3.35 -5.37 -2.81
N PHE A 168 4.33 -5.13 -1.93
CA PHE A 168 5.50 -4.30 -2.25
C PHE A 168 6.60 -5.08 -2.98
N PHE A 169 6.63 -6.40 -2.77
CA PHE A 169 7.58 -7.32 -3.40
C PHE A 169 6.83 -8.51 -3.98
N ASP A 170 7.26 -8.98 -5.13
CA ASP A 170 6.76 -10.20 -5.73
C ASP A 170 7.24 -11.46 -4.98
N PHE A 171 6.86 -12.65 -5.46
CA PHE A 171 7.24 -13.94 -4.85
C PHE A 171 8.74 -14.19 -4.74
N VAL A 172 9.53 -13.59 -5.61
CA VAL A 172 10.98 -13.79 -5.64
C VAL A 172 11.75 -12.62 -5.04
N GLY A 173 11.04 -11.64 -4.48
CA GLY A 173 11.63 -10.50 -3.79
C GLY A 173 11.95 -9.30 -4.67
N ASN A 174 11.52 -9.27 -5.93
CA ASN A 174 11.64 -8.06 -6.73
C ASN A 174 10.62 -7.02 -6.26
N LYS A 175 11.06 -5.78 -6.20
CA LYS A 175 10.19 -4.69 -5.82
C LYS A 175 9.16 -4.42 -6.92
N THR A 176 7.88 -4.36 -6.54
CA THR A 176 6.78 -4.01 -7.45
C THR A 176 6.72 -2.50 -7.71
N ALA A 177 5.94 -2.08 -8.69
CA ALA A 177 5.68 -0.66 -8.94
C ALA A 177 5.14 0.05 -7.69
N ARG A 178 4.22 -0.59 -6.94
CA ARG A 178 3.74 -0.10 -5.63
C ARG A 178 4.87 0.03 -4.62
N GLY A 179 5.76 -0.95 -4.54
CA GLY A 179 6.92 -0.91 -3.65
C GLY A 179 7.86 0.26 -3.96
N HIS A 180 8.08 0.57 -5.23
CA HIS A 180 8.84 1.76 -5.64
C HIS A 180 8.13 3.07 -5.29
N PHE A 181 6.81 3.12 -5.46
CA PHE A 181 6.01 4.28 -5.07
C PHE A 181 6.10 4.55 -3.56
N PHE A 182 5.90 3.53 -2.74
CA PHE A 182 5.99 3.67 -1.28
C PHE A 182 7.41 3.95 -0.79
N GLU A 183 8.43 3.46 -1.48
CA GLU A 183 9.82 3.85 -1.19
C GLU A 183 10.02 5.36 -1.30
N CYS A 184 9.39 6.01 -2.28
CA CYS A 184 9.43 7.46 -2.43
C CYS A 184 8.68 8.22 -1.33
N LEU A 185 7.70 7.59 -0.66
CA LEU A 185 6.98 8.19 0.47
C LEU A 185 7.75 8.03 1.79
N TRP A 186 8.39 6.88 1.98
CA TRP A 186 8.99 6.49 3.26
C TRP A 186 10.44 6.91 3.43
N LYS A 187 11.20 7.02 2.34
CA LYS A 187 12.64 7.27 2.42
C LYS A 187 12.97 8.70 2.04
N ASP A 188 13.91 9.29 2.79
CA ASP A 188 14.49 10.59 2.46
C ASP A 188 15.57 10.50 1.38
N THR A 189 16.11 9.30 1.13
CA THR A 189 17.08 9.08 0.05
C THR A 189 16.44 9.40 -1.29
N PRO A 190 17.04 10.27 -2.10
CA PRO A 190 16.48 10.65 -3.38
C PRO A 190 16.22 9.46 -4.29
N LYS A 191 15.00 9.38 -4.79
CA LYS A 191 14.53 8.29 -5.65
C LYS A 191 13.72 8.85 -6.82
N THR A 192 13.93 8.26 -7.98
CA THR A 192 13.09 8.41 -9.17
C THR A 192 12.92 7.04 -9.79
N HIS A 193 11.71 6.68 -10.19
CA HIS A 193 11.41 5.39 -10.81
C HIS A 193 10.38 5.57 -11.92
N ILE A 194 10.66 5.03 -13.11
CA ILE A 194 9.81 5.12 -14.28
C ILE A 194 9.03 3.83 -14.44
N VAL A 195 7.72 3.95 -14.57
CA VAL A 195 6.85 2.86 -15.03
C VAL A 195 5.99 3.33 -16.20
N THR A 196 5.53 2.39 -17.00
CA THR A 196 4.81 2.69 -18.24
C THR A 196 3.58 1.80 -18.41
N ILE A 197 2.56 2.33 -19.08
CA ILE A 197 1.35 1.60 -19.43
C ILE A 197 0.79 2.18 -20.75
N PRO A 198 0.27 1.37 -21.69
CA PRO A 198 -0.51 1.92 -22.79
C PRO A 198 -1.69 2.75 -22.27
N GLU A 199 -1.88 3.97 -22.78
CA GLU A 199 -2.93 4.86 -22.27
C GLU A 199 -4.33 4.21 -22.29
N LYS A 200 -4.60 3.39 -23.31
CA LYS A 200 -5.87 2.65 -23.44
C LYS A 200 -6.12 1.62 -22.35
N GLU A 201 -5.06 1.16 -21.67
CA GLU A 201 -5.10 0.17 -20.58
C GLU A 201 -5.08 0.86 -19.20
N SER A 202 -4.75 2.16 -19.18
CA SER A 202 -4.60 2.95 -17.95
C SER A 202 -5.94 3.43 -17.40
N GLU A 203 -5.99 3.57 -16.09
CA GLU A 203 -7.05 4.27 -15.35
C GLU A 203 -6.91 5.80 -15.44
N PHE A 204 -5.75 6.29 -15.88
CA PHE A 204 -5.50 7.70 -16.15
C PHE A 204 -5.56 7.98 -17.64
N LYS A 205 -6.17 9.10 -18.00
CA LYS A 205 -6.22 9.59 -19.39
C LYS A 205 -5.85 11.05 -19.43
N MET A 206 -5.06 11.43 -20.43
CA MET A 206 -4.71 12.83 -20.62
C MET A 206 -5.85 13.57 -21.31
N ASP A 207 -6.28 14.66 -20.71
CA ASP A 207 -7.31 15.57 -21.23
C ASP A 207 -6.71 16.56 -22.24
N ALA A 208 -7.58 17.30 -22.94
CA ALA A 208 -7.18 18.25 -23.97
C ALA A 208 -6.32 19.42 -23.45
N ASP A 209 -6.43 19.75 -22.16
CA ASP A 209 -5.64 20.79 -21.49
C ASP A 209 -4.32 20.29 -20.92
N GLY A 210 -4.03 18.97 -21.06
CA GLY A 210 -2.83 18.32 -20.56
C GLY A 210 -2.89 17.84 -19.10
N SER A 211 -4.03 18.02 -18.44
CA SER A 211 -4.32 17.39 -17.15
C SER A 211 -4.61 15.90 -17.31
N PHE A 212 -4.76 15.18 -16.18
CA PHE A 212 -5.06 13.75 -16.20
C PHE A 212 -6.31 13.47 -15.37
N THR A 213 -7.30 12.85 -16.00
CA THR A 213 -8.50 12.35 -15.32
C THR A 213 -8.26 10.89 -14.89
N TYR A 214 -8.56 10.61 -13.64
CA TYR A 214 -8.54 9.26 -13.06
C TYR A 214 -9.94 8.65 -13.10
N THR A 215 -10.05 7.44 -13.66
CA THR A 215 -11.28 6.65 -13.68
C THR A 215 -10.98 5.28 -13.10
N PRO A 216 -11.31 5.03 -11.82
CA PRO A 216 -11.00 3.78 -11.16
C PRO A 216 -11.76 2.61 -11.81
N ARG A 217 -11.10 1.45 -11.92
CA ARG A 217 -11.75 0.22 -12.33
C ARG A 217 -12.79 -0.21 -11.29
N PRO A 218 -13.96 -0.71 -11.70
CA PRO A 218 -14.98 -1.16 -10.76
C PRO A 218 -14.55 -2.44 -10.02
N GLY A 219 -15.06 -2.59 -8.79
CA GLY A 219 -14.84 -3.77 -7.98
C GLY A 219 -14.13 -3.46 -6.65
N TRP A 220 -14.59 -4.11 -5.58
CA TRP A 220 -14.08 -3.88 -4.24
C TRP A 220 -12.63 -4.33 -4.08
N ILE A 221 -12.23 -5.43 -4.75
CA ILE A 221 -10.87 -5.97 -4.71
C ILE A 221 -9.82 -5.02 -5.29
N ARG A 222 -10.25 -4.10 -6.17
CA ARG A 222 -9.36 -3.10 -6.78
C ARG A 222 -8.68 -2.16 -5.78
N ARG A 223 -9.17 -2.06 -4.58
CA ARG A 223 -8.53 -1.29 -3.49
C ARG A 223 -7.16 -1.86 -3.12
N TRP A 224 -6.99 -3.16 -3.24
CA TRP A 224 -5.72 -3.84 -2.94
C TRP A 224 -4.79 -3.92 -4.14
N GLU A 225 -5.30 -3.80 -5.36
CA GLU A 225 -4.49 -3.85 -6.56
C GLU A 225 -3.79 -2.51 -6.85
N TRP A 226 -2.67 -2.59 -7.54
CA TRP A 226 -1.99 -1.42 -8.07
C TRP A 226 -2.35 -1.19 -9.55
N TYR A 227 -1.86 -0.08 -10.10
CA TYR A 227 -1.99 0.20 -11.54
C TYR A 227 -1.19 -0.84 -12.33
N ASP A 228 -1.72 -1.32 -13.45
CA ASP A 228 -1.11 -2.35 -14.31
C ASP A 228 0.07 -1.77 -15.12
N THR A 229 1.03 -1.20 -14.40
CA THR A 229 2.22 -0.55 -14.94
C THR A 229 3.39 -1.53 -15.04
N ARG A 230 4.34 -1.23 -15.91
CA ARG A 230 5.45 -2.12 -16.28
C ARG A 230 6.76 -1.36 -16.36
N ASP A 231 7.84 -2.00 -15.94
CA ASP A 231 9.21 -1.48 -16.02
C ASP A 231 9.81 -1.76 -17.40
N LYS A 232 9.18 -1.27 -18.47
CA LYS A 232 9.65 -1.50 -19.82
C LYS A 232 9.43 -0.31 -20.74
N TRP A 233 10.27 -0.18 -21.77
CA TRP A 233 10.09 0.75 -22.87
C TRP A 233 10.19 -0.01 -24.21
N LYS A 234 9.14 -0.83 -24.48
CA LYS A 234 8.99 -1.56 -25.74
C LYS A 234 7.51 -1.79 -26.04
N TYR A 235 7.01 -1.08 -27.04
CA TYR A 235 5.61 -1.06 -27.43
C TYR A 235 5.48 -1.07 -28.96
N ARG A 236 4.27 -0.92 -29.47
CA ARG A 236 4.05 -0.71 -30.91
C ARG A 236 4.46 0.70 -31.28
N ARG A 237 5.04 0.87 -32.44
CA ARG A 237 5.43 2.19 -32.96
C ARG A 237 4.24 3.15 -32.92
N ASP A 238 4.48 4.36 -32.50
CA ASP A 238 3.50 5.46 -32.35
C ASP A 238 2.29 5.14 -31.42
N GLU A 239 2.34 4.06 -30.65
CA GLU A 239 1.36 3.80 -29.59
C GLU A 239 1.48 4.83 -28.47
N ASP A 240 0.35 5.38 -28.03
CA ASP A 240 0.31 6.32 -26.91
C ASP A 240 0.56 5.59 -25.58
N ILE A 241 1.65 5.94 -24.95
CA ILE A 241 2.08 5.38 -23.66
C ILE A 241 1.97 6.44 -22.59
N LEU A 242 1.33 6.10 -21.50
CA LEU A 242 1.39 6.87 -20.28
C LEU A 242 2.65 6.47 -19.51
N VAL A 243 3.56 7.42 -19.39
CA VAL A 243 4.77 7.32 -18.57
C VAL A 243 4.45 7.90 -17.20
N GLN A 244 4.55 7.10 -16.17
CA GLN A 244 4.40 7.50 -14.79
C GLN A 244 5.78 7.53 -14.14
N VAL A 245 6.03 8.55 -13.31
CA VAL A 245 7.27 8.66 -12.56
C VAL A 245 6.96 8.83 -11.08
N TYR A 246 7.44 7.89 -10.28
CA TYR A 246 7.41 7.94 -8.83
C TYR A 246 8.68 8.60 -8.31
N THR A 247 8.55 9.60 -7.46
CA THR A 247 9.71 10.34 -6.96
C THR A 247 9.44 11.04 -5.63
N ASN A 248 10.49 11.22 -4.84
CA ASN A 248 10.51 12.16 -3.72
C ASN A 248 11.25 13.47 -4.05
N ALA A 249 11.76 13.63 -5.28
CA ALA A 249 12.30 14.88 -5.74
C ALA A 249 11.19 15.93 -5.95
N PRO A 250 11.45 17.23 -5.75
CA PRO A 250 10.49 18.30 -6.00
C PRO A 250 9.97 18.38 -7.43
N GLU A 251 10.82 18.04 -8.40
CA GLU A 251 10.49 18.08 -9.82
C GLU A 251 11.23 16.99 -10.62
N VAL A 252 10.68 16.63 -11.77
CA VAL A 252 11.29 15.68 -12.71
C VAL A 252 11.26 16.25 -14.11
N GLU A 253 12.38 16.15 -14.81
CA GLU A 253 12.45 16.32 -16.25
C GLU A 253 12.56 14.97 -16.94
N LEU A 254 11.64 14.71 -17.90
CA LEU A 254 11.61 13.49 -18.68
C LEU A 254 12.25 13.72 -20.04
N PHE A 255 13.05 12.77 -20.49
CA PHE A 255 13.70 12.79 -21.81
C PHE A 255 13.40 11.53 -22.61
N LEU A 256 13.23 11.68 -23.91
CA LEU A 256 13.21 10.57 -24.87
C LEU A 256 14.33 10.78 -25.90
N ASN A 257 15.28 9.86 -25.95
CA ASN A 257 16.44 9.92 -26.84
C ASN A 257 17.22 11.24 -26.71
N GLY A 258 17.39 11.72 -25.48
CA GLY A 258 18.09 12.98 -25.18
C GLY A 258 17.29 14.25 -25.43
N LYS A 259 16.09 14.16 -26.01
CA LYS A 259 15.19 15.30 -26.19
C LYS A 259 14.28 15.44 -24.96
N SER A 260 14.26 16.62 -24.33
CA SER A 260 13.37 16.91 -23.21
C SER A 260 11.90 16.86 -23.65
N LEU A 261 11.08 16.22 -22.84
CA LEU A 261 9.62 16.18 -22.92
C LEU A 261 8.96 17.12 -21.90
N GLY A 262 9.79 17.96 -21.24
CA GLY A 262 9.37 18.94 -20.24
C GLY A 262 9.58 18.49 -18.82
N THR A 263 9.54 19.49 -17.93
CA THR A 263 9.65 19.31 -16.48
C THR A 263 8.27 19.41 -15.85
N LYS A 264 8.00 18.54 -14.87
CA LYS A 264 6.81 18.57 -14.04
C LYS A 264 7.18 18.62 -12.57
N LYS A 265 6.42 19.38 -11.79
CA LYS A 265 6.62 19.53 -10.34
C LYS A 265 5.72 18.55 -9.61
N ARG A 266 6.22 17.94 -8.54
CA ARG A 266 5.44 17.04 -7.70
C ARG A 266 4.23 17.73 -7.08
N SER A 267 4.34 19.01 -6.74
CA SER A 267 3.24 19.82 -6.21
C SER A 267 1.99 19.85 -7.10
N ASP A 268 2.16 19.69 -8.41
CA ASP A 268 1.08 19.75 -9.39
C ASP A 268 0.32 18.42 -9.50
N PHE A 269 0.80 17.37 -8.81
CA PHE A 269 0.27 16.00 -8.87
C PHE A 269 -0.04 15.41 -7.49
N MET A 270 -0.33 16.25 -6.51
CA MET A 270 -0.50 15.83 -5.10
C MET A 270 -1.63 14.82 -4.87
N GLU A 271 -2.68 14.85 -5.69
CA GLU A 271 -3.82 13.94 -5.55
C GLU A 271 -3.42 12.46 -5.64
N HIS A 272 -2.49 12.13 -6.53
CA HIS A 272 -1.99 10.75 -6.71
C HIS A 272 -0.52 10.61 -6.39
N ASN A 273 0.21 11.72 -6.23
CA ASN A 273 1.67 11.78 -6.07
C ASN A 273 2.44 11.02 -7.17
N ILE A 274 1.92 11.05 -8.39
CA ILE A 274 2.47 10.39 -9.58
C ILE A 274 2.61 11.44 -10.68
N LEU A 275 3.83 11.69 -11.14
CA LEU A 275 4.06 12.58 -12.28
C LEU A 275 3.82 11.81 -13.57
N MET A 276 3.07 12.39 -14.51
CA MET A 276 2.62 11.67 -15.70
C MET A 276 2.90 12.43 -16.99
N TRP A 277 3.31 11.70 -18.03
CA TRP A 277 3.46 12.19 -19.41
C TRP A 277 2.79 11.23 -20.38
N LYS A 278 2.07 11.74 -21.36
CA LYS A 278 1.63 10.97 -22.51
C LYS A 278 2.68 11.07 -23.61
N VAL A 279 3.22 9.94 -24.04
CA VAL A 279 4.35 9.86 -24.98
C VAL A 279 4.05 8.86 -26.08
N ALA A 280 4.04 9.29 -27.34
CA ALA A 280 3.99 8.35 -28.44
C ALA A 280 5.28 7.52 -28.49
N TYR A 281 5.16 6.20 -28.47
CA TYR A 281 6.30 5.30 -28.41
C TYR A 281 7.23 5.46 -29.59
N LYS A 282 8.51 5.63 -29.31
CA LYS A 282 9.63 5.53 -30.26
C LYS A 282 10.74 4.72 -29.60
N GLU A 283 11.38 3.87 -30.38
CA GLU A 283 12.54 3.11 -29.91
C GLU A 283 13.63 4.03 -29.36
N GLY A 284 14.29 3.57 -28.32
CA GLY A 284 15.40 4.26 -27.67
C GLY A 284 15.33 4.25 -26.17
N THR A 285 15.66 5.38 -25.54
CA THR A 285 15.83 5.49 -24.10
C THR A 285 14.96 6.60 -23.53
N LEU A 286 14.12 6.24 -22.56
CA LEU A 286 13.50 7.16 -21.61
C LEU A 286 14.47 7.40 -20.46
N LEU A 287 14.65 8.66 -20.06
CA LEU A 287 15.41 9.06 -18.89
C LEU A 287 14.56 10.04 -18.07
N ALA A 288 14.32 9.74 -16.81
CA ALA A 288 13.75 10.67 -15.85
C ALA A 288 14.85 11.19 -14.92
N VAL A 289 14.90 12.50 -14.74
CA VAL A 289 15.88 13.18 -13.89
C VAL A 289 15.14 13.93 -12.81
N GLY A 290 15.21 13.40 -11.58
CA GLY A 290 14.69 14.05 -10.39
C GLY A 290 15.62 15.19 -9.95
N LYS A 291 15.05 16.38 -9.73
CA LYS A 291 15.79 17.62 -9.47
C LYS A 291 15.24 18.40 -8.28
N ASP A 292 16.08 19.26 -7.74
CA ASP A 292 15.74 20.37 -6.85
C ASP A 292 16.43 21.64 -7.41
N GLY A 293 15.70 22.40 -8.22
CA GLY A 293 16.26 23.44 -9.07
C GLY A 293 17.29 22.86 -10.05
N ASP A 294 18.52 23.37 -10.00
CA ASP A 294 19.61 22.89 -10.88
C ASP A 294 20.29 21.62 -10.35
N ARG A 295 20.02 21.23 -9.11
CA ARG A 295 20.65 20.07 -8.48
C ARG A 295 19.97 18.78 -8.88
N ILE A 296 20.71 17.88 -9.53
CA ILE A 296 20.23 16.53 -9.83
C ILE A 296 20.29 15.69 -8.54
N LEU A 297 19.17 15.10 -8.18
CA LEU A 297 19.01 14.26 -6.99
C LEU A 297 19.03 12.77 -7.32
N SER A 298 18.32 12.36 -8.36
CA SER A 298 18.19 10.96 -8.77
C SER A 298 17.90 10.85 -10.24
N LYS A 299 18.12 9.65 -10.81
CA LYS A 299 17.81 9.33 -12.19
C LYS A 299 17.27 7.93 -12.30
N ASP A 300 16.44 7.71 -13.31
CA ASP A 300 16.04 6.37 -13.74
C ASP A 300 15.92 6.30 -15.25
N THR A 301 16.12 5.09 -15.82
CA THR A 301 16.21 4.90 -17.25
C THR A 301 15.55 3.60 -17.70
N LEU A 302 14.67 3.69 -18.69
CA LEU A 302 14.14 2.54 -19.40
C LEU A 302 14.61 2.57 -20.86
N SER A 303 15.11 1.45 -21.38
CA SER A 303 15.58 1.34 -22.77
C SER A 303 14.80 0.30 -23.55
N THR A 304 14.57 0.56 -24.85
CA THR A 304 14.01 -0.44 -25.75
C THR A 304 14.97 -1.62 -25.87
N SER A 305 14.53 -2.80 -25.43
CA SER A 305 15.31 -4.02 -25.53
C SER A 305 15.25 -4.60 -26.95
N GLY A 306 16.38 -5.14 -27.38
CA GLY A 306 16.52 -5.90 -28.63
C GLY A 306 16.00 -7.34 -28.52
N LYS A 307 16.52 -8.24 -29.34
CA LYS A 307 16.24 -9.67 -29.25
C LYS A 307 17.02 -10.27 -28.09
N PRO A 308 16.42 -11.19 -27.32
CA PRO A 308 17.12 -11.90 -26.25
C PRO A 308 18.32 -12.66 -26.79
N CYS A 309 19.45 -12.60 -26.10
CA CYS A 309 20.68 -13.27 -26.57
C CYS A 309 21.52 -13.93 -25.48
N ARG A 310 21.30 -13.58 -24.21
CA ARG A 310 22.04 -14.19 -23.10
C ARG A 310 21.21 -14.20 -21.80
N LEU A 311 21.58 -15.11 -20.90
CA LEU A 311 21.20 -15.05 -19.48
C LEU A 311 22.28 -14.28 -18.72
N ALA A 312 21.87 -13.36 -17.88
CA ALA A 312 22.74 -12.69 -16.93
C ALA A 312 22.39 -13.13 -15.52
N LEU A 313 23.41 -13.34 -14.70
CA LEU A 313 23.30 -13.72 -13.30
C LEU A 313 23.88 -12.62 -12.45
N ASN A 314 23.10 -12.15 -11.48
CA ASN A 314 23.54 -11.19 -10.48
C ASN A 314 23.32 -11.78 -9.08
N CYS A 315 24.36 -11.75 -8.24
CA CYS A 315 24.30 -12.29 -6.90
C CYS A 315 24.40 -11.17 -5.88
N ASP A 316 23.61 -11.24 -4.82
CA ASP A 316 23.62 -10.27 -3.71
C ASP A 316 24.95 -10.34 -2.93
N ARG A 317 25.61 -11.49 -2.93
CA ARG A 317 26.92 -11.72 -2.32
C ARG A 317 27.72 -12.76 -3.11
N LYS A 318 29.06 -12.74 -2.95
CA LYS A 318 29.96 -13.64 -3.68
C LYS A 318 30.33 -14.89 -2.89
N THR A 319 30.12 -14.89 -1.59
CA THR A 319 30.48 -15.97 -0.68
C THR A 319 29.37 -16.17 0.36
N ALA A 320 29.19 -17.41 0.77
CA ALA A 320 28.37 -17.80 1.91
C ALA A 320 29.16 -18.71 2.82
N THR A 321 28.81 -18.71 4.10
CA THR A 321 29.38 -19.67 5.08
C THR A 321 28.59 -20.96 5.01
N ASP A 322 29.27 -22.10 4.97
CA ASP A 322 28.62 -23.42 5.02
C ASP A 322 28.19 -23.73 6.47
N ASN A 323 27.12 -23.11 6.90
CA ASN A 323 26.54 -23.23 8.25
C ASN A 323 25.06 -23.67 8.24
N GLY A 324 24.50 -23.96 7.06
CA GLY A 324 23.09 -24.35 6.89
C GLY A 324 22.10 -23.20 7.01
N TYR A 325 22.54 -21.95 7.21
CA TYR A 325 21.67 -20.75 7.37
C TYR A 325 21.96 -19.65 6.35
N ASP A 326 23.21 -19.55 5.86
CA ASP A 326 23.58 -18.54 4.88
C ASP A 326 22.98 -18.86 3.51
N LEU A 327 22.43 -17.82 2.86
CA LEU A 327 21.82 -17.90 1.54
C LEU A 327 22.48 -16.91 0.59
N ILE A 328 22.58 -17.26 -0.67
CA ILE A 328 22.93 -16.35 -1.77
C ILE A 328 21.70 -16.23 -2.66
N HIS A 329 21.21 -15.01 -2.85
CA HIS A 329 20.16 -14.74 -3.84
C HIS A 329 20.80 -14.52 -5.20
N VAL A 330 20.31 -15.25 -6.19
CA VAL A 330 20.76 -15.16 -7.56
C VAL A 330 19.62 -14.67 -8.43
N GLU A 331 19.72 -13.42 -8.88
CA GLU A 331 18.81 -12.87 -9.86
C GLU A 331 19.22 -13.34 -11.27
N VAL A 332 18.25 -13.87 -12.02
CA VAL A 332 18.45 -14.34 -13.39
C VAL A 332 17.66 -13.45 -14.33
N SER A 333 18.33 -12.74 -15.22
CA SER A 333 17.70 -11.90 -16.26
C SER A 333 18.04 -12.37 -17.66
N ILE A 334 17.12 -12.09 -18.58
CA ILE A 334 17.36 -12.27 -20.01
C ILE A 334 17.78 -10.93 -20.57
N GLU A 335 18.90 -10.87 -21.28
CA GLU A 335 19.43 -9.64 -21.84
C GLU A 335 19.57 -9.70 -23.36
N ASP A 336 19.50 -8.51 -23.98
CA ASP A 336 19.86 -8.30 -25.36
C ASP A 336 21.40 -8.11 -25.56
N LYS A 337 21.82 -7.90 -26.78
CA LYS A 337 23.25 -7.67 -27.11
C LYS A 337 23.85 -6.43 -26.44
N LYS A 338 23.03 -5.46 -26.04
CA LYS A 338 23.47 -4.22 -25.37
C LYS A 338 23.43 -4.31 -23.85
N GLY A 339 22.95 -5.43 -23.29
CA GLY A 339 22.78 -5.60 -21.86
C GLY A 339 21.46 -5.05 -21.32
N ASN A 340 20.50 -4.69 -22.17
CA ASN A 340 19.18 -4.31 -21.72
C ASN A 340 18.37 -5.56 -21.38
N THR A 341 17.71 -5.55 -20.22
CA THR A 341 16.78 -6.61 -19.84
C THR A 341 15.63 -6.71 -20.84
N VAL A 342 15.35 -7.93 -21.29
CA VAL A 342 14.24 -8.22 -22.20
C VAL A 342 13.04 -8.68 -21.38
N VAL A 343 11.99 -7.86 -21.38
CA VAL A 343 10.72 -8.09 -20.69
C VAL A 343 9.62 -8.42 -21.69
#